data_63471c03669027c5721197f691f8b454
#
_entry.id   63471c03669027c5721197f691f8b454
#
_cell.length_a   1.000
_cell.length_b   1.000
_cell.length_c   1.000
_cell.angle_alpha   90.00
_cell.angle_beta   90.00
_cell.angle_gamma   90.00
#
_symmetry.space_group_name_H-M   'P 1'
#
loop_
_entity.id
_entity.type
_entity.pdbx_description
1 polymer ?
#
loop_
_entity_poly.entity_id
_entity_poly.type
_entity_poly.pdbx_seq_one_letter_code
_entity_poly.pdbx_strand_id
1 'polypeptide(L)'
;MSDTQRGEPLVLGRRIRHFRAQAGLTLDQLGDMVGKPAPYLSLLENGKKEPRVSLVVDIAKALGVEVSELLDPNPPTRRDALEIALIRAQESSLFETLDIPAIKPSAKVDSQTLAHIVGLHEAIRARSTLQTAGSEEVRRANGMVQAHLMENNGYLEDIESVARAALADSGYTGQGPFSSRNLIDLTASIGFELMPIDDMPSFARSIIDTDNKRVYIAQRNELRTRQARKAVLQTIAGFVLGHEREPDLDTFLRQRMETAYFAAAVLVPEDSVLARLTAAKERHDIDVEDVKELFYVSYEMAAWRTANLLTKHFDIPCHLLVSDELGVVVKGYADDGVPVPRDGYGGIETQRLCRRWGARRTFESEERFGTHHQYTDTPEGTYFCTTHVEAGRTPSLAVTIGVHFDHARWFRGRDTRNRETSTCPDPSCCRNPAPSLAERWSQSVIVSARSQSRILGLMAPDPYPELDMPEVLSVVDTHART
;
A
#
# COMPACT_ATOMS: atom_id res chain seq x y z
N MET A 1 19.75 30.18 -13.38
CA MET A 1 18.83 30.55 -12.29
C MET A 1 17.53 29.85 -12.58
N SER A 2 17.25 28.77 -11.85
CA SER A 2 16.14 27.87 -12.07
C SER A 2 14.79 28.55 -11.77
N ASP A 3 13.77 28.21 -12.53
CA ASP A 3 12.39 28.73 -12.51
C ASP A 3 11.64 28.51 -11.16
N THR A 4 12.28 27.93 -10.18
CA THR A 4 11.72 27.51 -8.88
C THR A 4 11.69 28.64 -7.81
N GLN A 5 12.10 29.86 -8.13
CA GLN A 5 12.12 30.99 -7.17
C GLN A 5 11.09 32.10 -7.44
N ARG A 6 10.16 31.93 -8.38
CA ARG A 6 9.04 32.86 -8.55
C ARG A 6 7.86 32.33 -7.75
N GLY A 7 7.50 33.02 -6.68
CA GLY A 7 6.28 32.74 -5.93
C GLY A 7 5.09 32.67 -6.87
N GLU A 8 4.30 31.59 -6.76
CA GLU A 8 3.13 31.37 -7.61
C GLU A 8 2.16 32.55 -7.51
N PRO A 9 1.70 33.14 -8.64
CA PRO A 9 0.90 34.38 -8.63
C PRO A 9 -0.35 34.31 -7.77
N LEU A 10 -0.97 33.14 -7.67
CA LEU A 10 -2.17 32.92 -6.86
C LEU A 10 -1.89 32.97 -5.37
N VAL A 11 -0.79 32.33 -4.91
CA VAL A 11 -0.36 32.38 -3.50
C VAL A 11 0.01 33.79 -3.10
N LEU A 12 0.83 34.47 -3.92
CA LEU A 12 1.19 35.88 -3.70
C LEU A 12 -0.06 36.77 -3.59
N GLY A 13 -1.02 36.59 -4.49
CA GLY A 13 -2.29 37.36 -4.47
C GLY A 13 -3.06 37.13 -3.16
N ARG A 14 -3.15 35.88 -2.68
CA ARG A 14 -3.82 35.55 -1.39
C ARG A 14 -3.09 36.15 -0.19
N ARG A 15 -1.77 36.18 -0.22
CA ARG A 15 -0.98 36.82 0.85
C ARG A 15 -1.18 38.34 0.87
N ILE A 16 -1.18 38.98 -0.28
CA ILE A 16 -1.48 40.42 -0.38
C ILE A 16 -2.89 40.70 0.19
N ARG A 17 -3.91 39.93 -0.21
CA ARG A 17 -5.27 40.06 0.30
C ARG A 17 -5.33 39.85 1.82
N HIS A 18 -4.62 38.86 2.35
CA HIS A 18 -4.57 38.55 3.78
C HIS A 18 -4.00 39.73 4.57
N PHE A 19 -2.83 40.23 4.20
CA PHE A 19 -2.19 41.35 4.90
C PHE A 19 -2.97 42.65 4.74
N ARG A 20 -3.54 42.91 3.56
CA ARG A 20 -4.45 44.05 3.35
C ARG A 20 -5.64 43.98 4.30
N ALA A 21 -6.27 42.84 4.43
CA ALA A 21 -7.41 42.64 5.33
C ALA A 21 -7.02 42.81 6.79
N GLN A 22 -5.85 42.31 7.21
CA GLN A 22 -5.30 42.52 8.55
C GLN A 22 -5.03 44.00 8.85
N ALA A 23 -4.55 44.75 7.85
CA ALA A 23 -4.35 46.19 7.97
C ALA A 23 -5.67 46.98 7.94
N GLY A 24 -6.83 46.34 7.71
CA GLY A 24 -8.14 47.00 7.63
C GLY A 24 -8.32 47.84 6.39
N LEU A 25 -7.48 47.68 5.36
CA LEU A 25 -7.51 48.51 4.15
C LEU A 25 -8.48 47.96 3.10
N THR A 26 -9.20 48.90 2.44
CA THR A 26 -9.94 48.58 1.22
C THR A 26 -9.01 48.47 0.01
N LEU A 27 -9.50 47.93 -1.10
CA LEU A 27 -8.74 47.91 -2.37
C LEU A 27 -8.42 49.31 -2.89
N ASP A 28 -9.33 50.25 -2.71
CA ASP A 28 -9.09 51.64 -3.11
C ASP A 28 -8.00 52.30 -2.27
N GLN A 29 -8.06 52.15 -0.96
CA GLN A 29 -7.05 52.68 -0.05
C GLN A 29 -5.66 52.13 -0.34
N LEU A 30 -5.54 50.82 -0.52
CA LEU A 30 -4.23 50.23 -0.93
C LEU A 30 -3.83 50.73 -2.32
N GLY A 31 -4.79 50.87 -3.22
CA GLY A 31 -4.57 51.41 -4.58
C GLY A 31 -3.96 52.81 -4.55
N ASP A 32 -4.51 53.70 -3.75
CA ASP A 32 -4.02 55.09 -3.57
C ASP A 32 -2.57 55.08 -3.04
N MET A 33 -2.26 54.20 -2.10
CA MET A 33 -0.91 54.06 -1.49
C MET A 33 0.15 53.59 -2.50
N VAL A 34 -0.21 52.70 -3.44
CA VAL A 34 0.72 52.11 -4.41
C VAL A 34 0.58 52.63 -5.84
N GLY A 35 -0.26 53.62 -6.04
CA GLY A 35 -0.50 54.24 -7.36
C GLY A 35 -1.12 53.29 -8.39
N LYS A 36 -2.01 52.38 -7.95
CA LYS A 36 -2.70 51.40 -8.81
C LYS A 36 -4.22 51.42 -8.58
N PRO A 37 -5.04 51.33 -9.64
CA PRO A 37 -6.48 51.29 -9.46
C PRO A 37 -6.95 49.99 -8.78
N ALA A 38 -8.01 50.07 -7.95
CA ALA A 38 -8.57 48.93 -7.24
C ALA A 38 -8.87 47.70 -8.14
N PRO A 39 -9.40 47.85 -9.39
CA PRO A 39 -9.57 46.70 -10.28
C PRO A 39 -8.27 45.95 -10.61
N TYR A 40 -7.15 46.67 -10.72
CA TYR A 40 -5.84 46.06 -10.93
C TYR A 40 -5.43 45.24 -9.74
N LEU A 41 -5.55 45.79 -8.53
CA LEU A 41 -5.22 45.05 -7.28
C LEU A 41 -6.15 43.83 -7.09
N SER A 42 -7.43 43.95 -7.46
CA SER A 42 -8.35 42.81 -7.44
C SER A 42 -7.89 41.68 -8.37
N LEU A 43 -7.40 41.98 -9.58
CA LEU A 43 -6.84 40.96 -10.48
C LEU A 43 -5.59 40.33 -9.89
N LEU A 44 -4.78 41.11 -9.19
CA LEU A 44 -3.56 40.67 -8.55
C LEU A 44 -3.88 39.75 -7.35
N GLU A 45 -4.80 40.15 -6.46
CA GLU A 45 -5.25 39.32 -5.31
C GLU A 45 -5.90 37.99 -5.71
N ASN A 46 -6.44 37.92 -6.92
CA ASN A 46 -7.01 36.71 -7.49
C ASN A 46 -6.03 35.91 -8.39
N GLY A 47 -4.75 36.25 -8.39
CA GLY A 47 -3.73 35.55 -9.17
C GLY A 47 -3.84 35.71 -10.69
N LYS A 48 -4.75 36.57 -11.18
CA LYS A 48 -5.00 36.80 -12.62
C LYS A 48 -3.98 37.74 -13.26
N LYS A 49 -3.12 38.32 -12.46
CA LYS A 49 -2.08 39.22 -12.92
C LYS A 49 -0.85 39.10 -12.04
N GLU A 50 0.32 39.03 -12.67
CA GLU A 50 1.60 38.98 -11.97
C GLU A 50 2.15 40.41 -11.78
N PRO A 51 2.51 40.82 -10.55
CA PRO A 51 3.08 42.13 -10.31
C PRO A 51 4.55 42.19 -10.69
N ARG A 52 5.04 43.36 -11.09
CA ARG A 52 6.48 43.59 -11.15
C ARG A 52 7.06 43.63 -9.74
N VAL A 53 8.32 43.22 -9.59
CA VAL A 53 9.03 43.18 -8.30
C VAL A 53 8.96 44.53 -7.56
N SER A 54 9.11 45.65 -8.28
CA SER A 54 8.97 46.98 -7.69
C SER A 54 7.61 47.19 -7.02
N LEU A 55 6.55 46.71 -7.64
CA LEU A 55 5.19 46.86 -7.08
C LEU A 55 5.02 45.95 -5.84
N VAL A 56 5.65 44.75 -5.80
CA VAL A 56 5.63 43.89 -4.61
C VAL A 56 6.30 44.60 -3.43
N VAL A 57 7.41 45.30 -3.68
CA VAL A 57 8.12 46.10 -2.66
C VAL A 57 7.24 47.27 -2.17
N ASP A 58 6.56 47.97 -3.09
CA ASP A 58 5.67 49.06 -2.74
C ASP A 58 4.46 48.59 -1.91
N ILE A 59 3.89 47.43 -2.27
CA ILE A 59 2.79 46.81 -1.53
C ILE A 59 3.28 46.38 -0.12
N ALA A 60 4.45 45.74 -0.02
CA ALA A 60 5.01 45.33 1.28
C ALA A 60 5.15 46.54 2.22
N LYS A 61 5.72 47.66 1.71
CA LYS A 61 5.85 48.92 2.47
C LYS A 61 4.50 49.48 2.87
N ALA A 62 3.51 49.48 1.97
CA ALA A 62 2.17 50.02 2.24
C ALA A 62 1.44 49.19 3.30
N LEU A 63 1.70 47.88 3.33
CA LEU A 63 1.11 46.92 4.31
C LEU A 63 1.92 46.80 5.61
N GLY A 64 3.13 47.37 5.66
CA GLY A 64 3.99 47.27 6.85
C GLY A 64 4.55 45.90 7.12
N VAL A 65 4.78 45.08 6.05
CA VAL A 65 5.32 43.71 6.13
C VAL A 65 6.63 43.60 5.36
N GLU A 66 7.41 42.57 5.65
CA GLU A 66 8.62 42.26 4.89
C GLU A 66 8.27 41.67 3.53
N VAL A 67 9.10 41.96 2.52
CA VAL A 67 8.90 41.39 1.16
C VAL A 67 8.93 39.87 1.18
N SER A 68 9.77 39.28 2.03
CA SER A 68 9.85 37.83 2.24
C SER A 68 8.55 37.22 2.73
N GLU A 69 7.78 37.95 3.56
CA GLU A 69 6.46 37.49 4.02
C GLU A 69 5.42 37.46 2.88
N LEU A 70 5.50 38.38 1.91
CA LEU A 70 4.64 38.32 0.73
C LEU A 70 5.06 37.20 -0.25
N LEU A 71 6.34 36.91 -0.35
CA LEU A 71 6.88 35.92 -1.27
C LEU A 71 6.96 34.50 -0.71
N ASP A 72 6.54 34.26 0.52
CA ASP A 72 6.45 32.93 1.10
C ASP A 72 5.57 32.03 0.22
N PRO A 73 6.04 30.84 -0.18
CA PRO A 73 5.30 29.91 -1.04
C PRO A 73 4.08 29.28 -0.38
N ASN A 74 3.96 29.38 0.94
CA ASN A 74 2.84 28.80 1.68
C ASN A 74 1.63 29.75 1.73
N PRO A 75 0.40 29.26 1.55
CA PRO A 75 -0.83 30.04 1.74
C PRO A 75 -0.91 30.62 3.17
N PRO A 76 -1.41 31.87 3.36
CA PRO A 76 -1.39 32.54 4.67
C PRO A 76 -2.36 31.92 5.68
N THR A 77 -3.42 31.25 5.24
CA THR A 77 -4.39 30.58 6.09
C THR A 77 -4.84 29.26 5.47
N ARG A 78 -5.38 28.34 6.31
CA ARG A 78 -6.02 27.10 5.84
C ARG A 78 -7.16 27.39 4.85
N ARG A 79 -7.92 28.46 5.07
CA ARG A 79 -8.97 28.88 4.16
C ARG A 79 -8.41 29.24 2.78
N ASP A 80 -7.33 30.01 2.74
CA ASP A 80 -6.67 30.39 1.48
C ASP A 80 -6.09 29.17 0.77
N ALA A 81 -5.53 28.22 1.51
CA ALA A 81 -5.05 26.95 0.95
C ALA A 81 -6.17 26.18 0.24
N LEU A 82 -7.33 26.05 0.86
CA LEU A 82 -8.51 25.40 0.25
C LEU A 82 -9.04 26.16 -0.96
N GLU A 83 -9.07 27.50 -0.92
CA GLU A 83 -9.49 28.31 -2.07
C GLU A 83 -8.53 28.16 -3.25
N ILE A 84 -7.22 28.12 -2.99
CA ILE A 84 -6.20 27.88 -4.02
C ILE A 84 -6.35 26.46 -4.59
N ALA A 85 -6.51 25.44 -3.74
CA ALA A 85 -6.70 24.06 -4.17
C ALA A 85 -7.95 23.90 -5.05
N LEU A 86 -9.07 24.55 -4.69
CA LEU A 86 -10.28 24.54 -5.51
C LEU A 86 -10.06 25.19 -6.89
N ILE A 87 -9.40 26.36 -6.93
CA ILE A 87 -9.13 27.05 -8.20
C ILE A 87 -8.28 26.16 -9.11
N ARG A 88 -7.19 25.58 -8.58
CA ARG A 88 -6.31 24.65 -9.32
C ARG A 88 -7.05 23.41 -9.82
N ALA A 89 -7.91 22.84 -8.97
CA ALA A 89 -8.72 21.69 -9.35
C ALA A 89 -9.63 22.01 -10.53
N GLN A 90 -10.25 23.19 -10.54
CA GLN A 90 -11.14 23.65 -11.61
C GLN A 90 -10.41 24.11 -12.89
N GLU A 91 -9.11 24.36 -12.84
CA GLU A 91 -8.28 24.67 -14.01
C GLU A 91 -7.66 23.39 -14.63
N SER A 92 -7.89 22.22 -14.03
CA SER A 92 -7.35 20.95 -14.52
C SER A 92 -8.12 20.44 -15.74
N SER A 93 -7.43 19.72 -16.64
CA SER A 93 -8.06 19.04 -17.79
C SER A 93 -9.13 18.03 -17.36
N LEU A 94 -8.97 17.43 -16.19
CA LEU A 94 -9.98 16.54 -15.62
C LEU A 94 -11.29 17.28 -15.36
N PHE A 95 -11.24 18.47 -14.80
CA PHE A 95 -12.46 19.26 -14.52
C PHE A 95 -13.24 19.59 -15.78
N GLU A 96 -12.54 19.87 -16.88
CA GLU A 96 -13.17 20.09 -18.18
C GLU A 96 -13.98 18.89 -18.67
N THR A 97 -13.55 17.67 -18.32
CA THR A 97 -14.25 16.43 -18.71
C THR A 97 -15.49 16.13 -17.85
N LEU A 98 -15.61 16.75 -16.67
CA LEU A 98 -16.73 16.50 -15.76
C LEU A 98 -18.02 17.27 -16.13
N ASP A 99 -17.93 18.25 -17.04
CA ASP A 99 -19.06 19.08 -17.50
C ASP A 99 -19.91 19.66 -16.34
N ILE A 100 -19.24 20.10 -15.26
CA ILE A 100 -19.88 20.71 -14.11
C ILE A 100 -19.52 22.21 -14.00
N PRO A 101 -20.42 23.07 -13.52
CA PRO A 101 -20.14 24.49 -13.40
C PRO A 101 -19.08 24.78 -12.33
N ALA A 102 -18.14 25.68 -12.66
CA ALA A 102 -17.13 26.12 -11.71
C ALA A 102 -17.73 26.94 -10.55
N ILE A 103 -17.28 26.67 -9.34
CA ILE A 103 -17.67 27.37 -8.12
C ILE A 103 -16.64 28.47 -7.82
N LYS A 104 -17.10 29.70 -7.63
CA LYS A 104 -16.24 30.78 -7.15
C LYS A 104 -16.10 30.72 -5.63
N PRO A 105 -14.88 30.63 -5.10
CA PRO A 105 -14.67 30.72 -3.66
C PRO A 105 -15.25 32.04 -3.14
N SER A 106 -16.18 31.98 -2.20
CA SER A 106 -16.79 33.14 -1.58
C SER A 106 -16.96 32.93 -0.07
N ALA A 107 -17.10 34.01 0.68
CA ALA A 107 -17.35 33.94 2.11
C ALA A 107 -18.65 33.19 2.50
N LYS A 108 -19.55 32.97 1.52
CA LYS A 108 -20.80 32.22 1.73
C LYS A 108 -20.60 30.71 1.77
N VAL A 109 -19.49 30.21 1.24
CA VAL A 109 -19.12 28.79 1.33
C VAL A 109 -18.23 28.63 2.55
N ASP A 110 -18.67 27.92 3.56
CA ASP A 110 -17.88 27.66 4.78
C ASP A 110 -16.64 26.80 4.48
N SER A 111 -15.67 26.81 5.39
CA SER A 111 -14.40 26.13 5.17
C SER A 111 -14.53 24.60 5.15
N GLN A 112 -15.53 24.04 5.84
CA GLN A 112 -15.77 22.60 5.87
C GLN A 112 -16.34 22.13 4.51
N THR A 113 -17.34 22.85 4.00
CA THR A 113 -17.88 22.58 2.65
C THR A 113 -16.80 22.72 1.58
N LEU A 114 -15.94 23.73 1.70
CA LEU A 114 -14.83 23.94 0.76
C LEU A 114 -13.82 22.79 0.80
N ALA A 115 -13.47 22.34 2.00
CA ALA A 115 -12.58 21.19 2.19
C ALA A 115 -13.19 19.91 1.58
N HIS A 116 -14.50 19.72 1.76
CA HIS A 116 -15.20 18.57 1.18
C HIS A 116 -15.18 18.60 -0.36
N ILE A 117 -15.44 19.75 -0.96
CA ILE A 117 -15.39 19.90 -2.43
C ILE A 117 -13.97 19.65 -2.96
N VAL A 118 -12.95 20.21 -2.31
CA VAL A 118 -11.54 19.97 -2.69
C VAL A 118 -11.21 18.50 -2.57
N GLY A 119 -11.59 17.84 -1.47
CA GLY A 119 -11.38 16.41 -1.27
C GLY A 119 -12.06 15.56 -2.34
N LEU A 120 -13.30 15.89 -2.74
CA LEU A 120 -13.98 15.21 -3.84
C LEU A 120 -13.23 15.37 -5.18
N HIS A 121 -12.72 16.56 -5.48
CA HIS A 121 -11.91 16.78 -6.67
C HIS A 121 -10.62 15.98 -6.66
N GLU A 122 -9.94 15.93 -5.53
CA GLU A 122 -8.70 15.15 -5.36
C GLU A 122 -8.99 13.65 -5.49
N ALA A 123 -10.07 13.16 -4.90
CA ALA A 123 -10.51 11.78 -5.04
C ALA A 123 -10.82 11.41 -6.49
N ILE A 124 -11.55 12.26 -7.23
CA ILE A 124 -11.84 12.06 -8.65
C ILE A 124 -10.55 12.11 -9.48
N ARG A 125 -9.63 13.02 -9.17
CA ARG A 125 -8.32 13.11 -9.84
C ARG A 125 -7.49 11.83 -9.62
N ALA A 126 -7.40 11.38 -8.38
CA ALA A 126 -6.70 10.14 -8.04
C ALA A 126 -7.31 8.93 -8.78
N ARG A 127 -8.64 8.83 -8.83
CA ARG A 127 -9.33 7.81 -9.62
C ARG A 127 -9.01 7.90 -11.10
N SER A 128 -9.07 9.10 -11.68
CA SER A 128 -8.78 9.30 -13.09
C SER A 128 -7.33 8.95 -13.44
N THR A 129 -6.39 9.26 -12.57
CA THR A 129 -4.97 8.92 -12.74
C THR A 129 -4.75 7.40 -12.62
N LEU A 130 -5.47 6.74 -11.71
CA LEU A 130 -5.42 5.29 -11.53
C LEU A 130 -6.21 4.53 -12.62
N GLN A 131 -7.31 5.10 -13.14
CA GLN A 131 -8.05 4.54 -14.27
C GLN A 131 -7.32 4.69 -15.59
N THR A 132 -6.37 5.62 -15.72
CA THR A 132 -5.49 5.74 -16.89
C THR A 132 -4.34 4.73 -16.87
N ALA A 133 -3.97 4.17 -15.70
CA ALA A 133 -3.12 2.99 -15.66
C ALA A 133 -3.96 1.79 -16.12
N GLY A 134 -3.93 1.47 -17.40
CA GLY A 134 -4.63 0.31 -17.95
C GLY A 134 -4.23 -0.97 -17.21
N SER A 135 -5.11 -1.97 -17.18
CA SER A 135 -4.81 -3.28 -16.56
C SER A 135 -3.49 -3.90 -17.05
N GLU A 136 -3.01 -3.49 -18.20
CA GLU A 136 -1.75 -3.90 -18.78
C GLU A 136 -0.55 -3.20 -18.14
N GLU A 137 -0.65 -1.91 -17.83
CA GLU A 137 0.39 -1.15 -17.15
C GLU A 137 0.59 -1.64 -15.71
N VAL A 138 -0.50 -1.94 -14.99
CA VAL A 138 -0.43 -2.55 -13.66
C VAL A 138 0.24 -3.92 -13.72
N ARG A 139 -0.08 -4.75 -14.73
CA ARG A 139 0.57 -6.05 -14.90
C ARG A 139 2.05 -5.93 -15.22
N ARG A 140 2.43 -4.99 -16.09
CA ARG A 140 3.82 -4.71 -16.40
C ARG A 140 4.59 -4.27 -15.16
N ALA A 141 4.07 -3.31 -14.41
CA ALA A 141 4.67 -2.82 -13.18
C ALA A 141 4.82 -3.93 -12.12
N ASN A 142 3.80 -4.79 -11.97
CA ASN A 142 3.88 -5.94 -11.09
C ASN A 142 4.91 -6.97 -11.58
N GLY A 143 5.01 -7.21 -12.89
CA GLY A 143 6.03 -8.05 -13.49
C GLY A 143 7.45 -7.57 -13.17
N MET A 144 7.69 -6.26 -13.14
CA MET A 144 8.98 -5.66 -12.74
C MET A 144 9.31 -5.93 -11.27
N VAL A 145 8.31 -5.83 -10.37
CA VAL A 145 8.50 -6.18 -8.95
C VAL A 145 8.83 -7.65 -8.78
N GLN A 146 8.15 -8.53 -9.53
CA GLN A 146 8.44 -9.97 -9.52
C GLN A 146 9.86 -10.26 -10.04
N ALA A 147 10.27 -9.64 -11.14
CA ALA A 147 11.62 -9.77 -11.67
C ALA A 147 12.68 -9.34 -10.63
N HIS A 148 12.47 -8.21 -9.97
CA HIS A 148 13.35 -7.72 -8.90
C HIS A 148 13.47 -8.70 -7.72
N LEU A 149 12.35 -9.31 -7.30
CA LEU A 149 12.37 -10.34 -6.26
C LEU A 149 13.14 -11.59 -6.72
N MET A 150 12.93 -12.02 -7.96
CA MET A 150 13.62 -13.18 -8.52
C MET A 150 15.14 -12.96 -8.66
N GLU A 151 15.56 -11.79 -9.13
CA GLU A 151 16.99 -11.41 -9.24
C GLU A 151 17.72 -11.45 -7.89
N ASN A 152 16.98 -11.20 -6.80
CA ASN A 152 17.51 -11.22 -5.44
C ASN A 152 17.18 -12.51 -4.67
N ASN A 153 16.67 -13.55 -5.32
CA ASN A 153 16.22 -14.79 -4.68
C ASN A 153 15.24 -14.54 -3.52
N GLY A 154 14.38 -13.54 -3.68
CA GLY A 154 13.41 -13.09 -2.67
C GLY A 154 14.03 -12.49 -1.41
N TYR A 155 15.35 -12.24 -1.36
CA TYR A 155 16.05 -11.71 -0.20
C TYR A 155 16.65 -10.33 -0.49
N LEU A 156 16.28 -9.31 0.30
CA LEU A 156 16.67 -7.92 0.10
C LEU A 156 17.68 -7.48 1.18
N GLU A 157 18.96 -7.64 0.90
CA GLU A 157 20.08 -7.40 1.83
C GLU A 157 20.07 -5.98 2.42
N ASP A 158 19.79 -4.97 1.58
CA ASP A 158 19.76 -3.57 2.01
C ASP A 158 18.66 -3.36 3.07
N ILE A 159 17.48 -3.94 2.85
CA ILE A 159 16.37 -3.84 3.80
C ILE A 159 16.64 -4.66 5.07
N GLU A 160 17.28 -5.81 4.95
CA GLU A 160 17.72 -6.59 6.12
C GLU A 160 18.70 -5.80 6.99
N SER A 161 19.63 -5.11 6.38
CA SER A 161 20.59 -4.25 7.10
C SER A 161 19.87 -3.14 7.88
N VAL A 162 18.92 -2.48 7.25
CA VAL A 162 18.09 -1.44 7.90
C VAL A 162 17.23 -2.03 9.02
N ALA A 163 16.64 -3.21 8.80
CA ALA A 163 15.83 -3.88 9.82
C ALA A 163 16.68 -4.33 11.03
N ARG A 164 17.90 -4.84 10.82
CA ARG A 164 18.85 -5.18 11.89
C ARG A 164 19.23 -3.96 12.73
N ALA A 165 19.53 -2.83 12.08
CA ALA A 165 19.81 -1.59 12.79
C ALA A 165 18.61 -1.13 13.64
N ALA A 166 17.41 -1.15 13.08
CA ALA A 166 16.17 -0.81 13.78
C ALA A 166 15.89 -1.75 14.97
N LEU A 167 16.17 -3.05 14.84
CA LEU A 167 16.04 -4.01 15.94
C LEU A 167 17.03 -3.72 17.07
N ALA A 168 18.28 -3.38 16.76
CA ALA A 168 19.28 -3.03 17.77
C ALA A 168 18.85 -1.83 18.61
N ASP A 169 18.23 -0.81 17.99
CA ASP A 169 17.75 0.38 18.65
C ASP A 169 16.46 0.15 19.48
N SER A 170 15.70 -0.91 19.19
CA SER A 170 14.43 -1.23 19.86
C SER A 170 14.56 -1.96 21.20
N GLY A 171 15.78 -2.37 21.58
CA GLY A 171 16.01 -3.21 22.76
C GLY A 171 15.43 -4.62 22.64
N TYR A 172 15.10 -5.07 21.43
CA TYR A 172 14.61 -6.43 21.21
C TYR A 172 15.74 -7.47 21.31
N THR A 173 15.49 -8.52 22.05
CA THR A 173 16.51 -9.56 22.36
C THR A 173 16.53 -10.71 21.34
N GLY A 174 15.71 -10.67 20.31
CA GLY A 174 15.60 -11.76 19.31
C GLY A 174 14.77 -12.96 19.77
N GLN A 175 14.17 -12.92 20.95
CA GLN A 175 13.42 -14.04 21.50
C GLN A 175 11.92 -13.74 21.58
N GLY A 176 11.12 -14.61 20.95
CA GLY A 176 9.67 -14.52 20.97
C GLY A 176 9.10 -13.34 20.16
N PRO A 177 7.85 -12.94 20.43
CA PRO A 177 7.18 -11.90 19.65
C PRO A 177 7.78 -10.51 19.87
N PHE A 178 7.94 -9.74 18.81
CA PHE A 178 8.24 -8.31 18.90
C PHE A 178 7.10 -7.58 19.64
N SER A 179 7.37 -7.10 20.84
CA SER A 179 6.35 -6.60 21.76
C SER A 179 5.89 -5.17 21.40
N SER A 180 4.76 -4.74 21.98
CA SER A 180 4.33 -3.35 21.89
C SER A 180 5.36 -2.38 22.47
N ARG A 181 6.11 -2.80 23.50
CA ARG A 181 7.19 -2.00 24.09
C ARG A 181 8.32 -1.80 23.09
N ASN A 182 8.78 -2.87 22.47
CA ASN A 182 9.81 -2.77 21.42
C ASN A 182 9.37 -1.87 20.27
N LEU A 183 8.07 -1.92 19.89
CA LEU A 183 7.53 -1.06 18.84
C LEU A 183 7.58 0.43 19.25
N ILE A 184 7.23 0.75 20.51
CA ILE A 184 7.34 2.11 21.04
C ILE A 184 8.79 2.57 21.04
N ASP A 185 9.70 1.73 21.57
CA ASP A 185 11.12 2.07 21.67
C ASP A 185 11.74 2.24 20.28
N LEU A 186 11.38 1.38 19.28
CA LEU A 186 11.79 1.53 17.89
C LEU A 186 11.24 2.83 17.28
N THR A 187 9.97 3.15 17.49
CA THR A 187 9.38 4.37 16.95
C THR A 187 10.05 5.62 17.54
N ALA A 188 10.38 5.58 18.84
CA ALA A 188 11.10 6.65 19.52
C ALA A 188 12.55 6.79 19.01
N SER A 189 13.26 5.70 18.71
CA SER A 189 14.64 5.75 18.21
C SER A 189 14.78 6.45 16.85
N ILE A 190 13.74 6.36 16.01
CA ILE A 190 13.66 7.08 14.74
C ILE A 190 13.08 8.52 14.89
N GLY A 191 12.86 8.97 16.12
CA GLY A 191 12.42 10.32 16.44
C GLY A 191 10.91 10.55 16.35
N PHE A 192 10.09 9.51 16.40
CA PHE A 192 8.63 9.61 16.39
C PHE A 192 8.01 9.13 17.71
N GLU A 193 6.89 9.74 18.07
CA GLU A 193 6.06 9.34 19.20
C GLU A 193 4.84 8.55 18.71
N LEU A 194 4.56 7.40 19.34
CA LEU A 194 3.40 6.58 19.02
C LEU A 194 2.19 7.06 19.84
N MET A 195 1.16 7.57 19.14
CA MET A 195 -0.02 8.19 19.74
C MET A 195 -1.29 7.35 19.49
N PRO A 196 -1.84 6.67 20.52
CA PRO A 196 -3.15 6.04 20.40
C PRO A 196 -4.27 7.06 20.31
N ILE A 197 -5.17 6.92 19.32
CA ILE A 197 -6.34 7.79 19.15
C ILE A 197 -7.62 6.97 18.96
N ASP A 198 -8.76 7.50 19.40
CA ASP A 198 -10.06 6.80 19.34
C ASP A 198 -10.80 7.02 18.03
N ASP A 199 -10.50 8.11 17.35
CA ASP A 199 -11.16 8.60 16.14
C ASP A 199 -10.39 8.30 14.87
N MET A 200 -9.58 7.23 14.87
CA MET A 200 -8.88 6.76 13.67
C MET A 200 -9.88 6.41 12.56
N PRO A 201 -9.69 6.94 11.33
CA PRO A 201 -10.51 6.56 10.18
C PRO A 201 -10.57 5.04 10.00
N SER A 202 -11.75 4.51 9.66
CA SER A 202 -11.98 3.05 9.62
C SER A 202 -11.10 2.32 8.60
N PHE A 203 -10.71 3.00 7.53
CA PHE A 203 -9.82 2.49 6.49
C PHE A 203 -8.34 2.65 6.83
N ALA A 204 -7.95 3.58 7.72
CA ALA A 204 -6.59 3.80 8.16
C ALA A 204 -6.28 2.97 9.41
N ARG A 205 -5.12 2.33 9.43
CA ARG A 205 -4.62 1.58 10.59
C ARG A 205 -3.56 2.34 11.36
N SER A 206 -2.85 3.22 10.67
CA SER A 206 -1.87 4.15 11.22
C SER A 206 -1.70 5.33 10.28
N ILE A 207 -1.34 6.49 10.82
CA ILE A 207 -1.08 7.72 10.09
C ILE A 207 0.22 8.30 10.64
N ILE A 208 1.12 8.74 9.76
CA ILE A 208 2.36 9.40 10.17
C ILE A 208 2.25 10.92 9.96
N ASP A 209 2.54 11.67 11.00
CA ASP A 209 2.71 13.11 10.98
C ASP A 209 4.20 13.42 11.08
N THR A 210 4.80 13.76 9.96
CA THR A 210 6.24 14.03 9.87
C THR A 210 6.64 15.35 10.49
N ASP A 211 5.71 16.31 10.57
CA ASP A 211 5.98 17.65 11.07
C ASP A 211 6.01 17.66 12.61
N ASN A 212 5.04 16.98 13.25
CA ASN A 212 4.97 16.85 14.70
C ASN A 212 5.69 15.59 15.22
N LYS A 213 6.30 14.79 14.33
CA LYS A 213 7.00 13.55 14.70
C LYS A 213 6.11 12.55 15.45
N ARG A 214 4.88 12.35 14.98
CA ARG A 214 3.90 11.45 15.59
C ARG A 214 3.45 10.37 14.64
N VAL A 215 3.22 9.17 15.17
CA VAL A 215 2.54 8.06 14.48
C VAL A 215 1.24 7.78 15.22
N TYR A 216 0.12 8.14 14.61
CA TYR A 216 -1.20 7.88 15.17
C TYR A 216 -1.63 6.45 14.89
N ILE A 217 -2.22 5.81 15.89
CA ILE A 217 -2.74 4.43 15.82
C ILE A 217 -4.11 4.36 16.50
N ALA A 218 -4.96 3.43 16.06
CA ALA A 218 -6.25 3.21 16.70
C ALA A 218 -6.07 2.70 18.14
N GLN A 219 -6.74 3.34 19.10
CA GLN A 219 -6.65 3.03 20.54
C GLN A 219 -7.29 1.69 20.92
N ARG A 220 -8.12 1.11 20.04
CA ARG A 220 -8.75 -0.19 20.30
C ARG A 220 -7.67 -1.23 20.55
N ASN A 221 -7.48 -1.70 21.77
CA ASN A 221 -6.65 -2.85 22.26
C ASN A 221 -5.75 -3.58 21.23
N GLU A 222 -5.48 -2.98 20.08
CA GLU A 222 -5.06 -3.58 18.83
C GLU A 222 -3.53 -3.63 18.68
N LEU A 223 -2.75 -2.86 19.45
CA LEU A 223 -1.28 -3.04 19.45
C LEU A 223 -0.88 -4.46 19.85
N ARG A 224 -1.78 -5.16 20.53
CA ARG A 224 -1.63 -6.59 20.81
C ARG A 224 -1.96 -7.46 19.60
N THR A 225 -2.61 -6.91 18.56
CA THR A 225 -2.94 -7.69 17.36
C THR A 225 -1.77 -7.77 16.40
N ARG A 226 -1.68 -8.90 15.70
CA ARG A 226 -0.68 -9.14 14.64
C ARG A 226 -0.71 -8.03 13.58
N GLN A 227 -1.91 -7.56 13.26
CA GLN A 227 -2.14 -6.60 12.16
C GLN A 227 -1.70 -5.17 12.51
N ALA A 228 -1.93 -4.71 13.73
CA ALA A 228 -1.55 -3.36 14.14
C ALA A 228 -0.03 -3.17 14.14
N ARG A 229 0.72 -4.13 14.68
CA ARG A 229 2.19 -4.07 14.66
C ARG A 229 2.75 -3.99 13.24
N LYS A 230 2.21 -4.83 12.34
CA LYS A 230 2.59 -4.80 10.91
C LYS A 230 2.28 -3.44 10.29
N ALA A 231 1.09 -2.88 10.55
CA ALA A 231 0.67 -1.60 9.97
C ALA A 231 1.59 -0.46 10.42
N VAL A 232 1.90 -0.36 11.72
CA VAL A 232 2.83 0.66 12.23
C VAL A 232 4.20 0.51 11.57
N LEU A 233 4.75 -0.71 11.52
CA LEU A 233 6.05 -0.96 10.90
C LEU A 233 6.07 -0.63 9.40
N GLN A 234 4.99 -0.91 8.66
CA GLN A 234 4.89 -0.51 7.26
C GLN A 234 4.81 1.01 7.09
N THR A 235 4.15 1.71 8.01
CA THR A 235 4.05 3.18 7.98
C THR A 235 5.41 3.83 8.23
N ILE A 236 6.14 3.38 9.25
CA ILE A 236 7.48 3.93 9.53
C ILE A 236 8.53 3.48 8.51
N ALA A 237 8.34 2.32 7.88
CA ALA A 237 9.25 1.79 6.86
C ALA A 237 9.46 2.77 5.71
N GLY A 238 8.39 3.38 5.22
CA GLY A 238 8.49 4.38 4.14
C GLY A 238 9.39 5.56 4.52
N PHE A 239 9.37 5.98 5.79
CA PHE A 239 10.26 7.01 6.30
C PHE A 239 11.71 6.52 6.47
N VAL A 240 11.89 5.35 7.08
CA VAL A 240 13.22 4.77 7.37
C VAL A 240 13.96 4.40 6.08
N LEU A 241 13.23 3.90 5.07
CA LEU A 241 13.78 3.52 3.77
C LEU A 241 13.92 4.72 2.81
N GLY A 242 13.47 5.92 3.21
CA GLY A 242 13.59 7.14 2.39
C GLY A 242 12.71 7.11 1.14
N HIS A 243 11.52 6.52 1.22
CA HIS A 243 10.60 6.40 0.09
C HIS A 243 10.07 7.75 -0.41
N GLU A 244 9.81 7.83 -1.70
CA GLU A 244 9.19 8.99 -2.33
C GLU A 244 7.75 9.18 -1.84
N ARG A 245 7.33 10.44 -1.63
CA ARG A 245 5.98 10.75 -1.17
C ARG A 245 4.92 10.65 -2.27
N GLU A 246 5.29 10.95 -3.51
CA GLU A 246 4.41 10.91 -4.68
C GLU A 246 5.05 10.04 -5.78
N PRO A 247 5.15 8.72 -5.56
CA PRO A 247 5.79 7.81 -6.51
C PRO A 247 4.90 7.59 -7.75
N ASP A 248 5.54 7.28 -8.89
CA ASP A 248 4.85 6.67 -10.01
C ASP A 248 4.39 5.23 -9.67
N LEU A 249 3.64 4.59 -10.57
CA LEU A 249 3.08 3.26 -10.31
C LEU A 249 4.16 2.20 -10.06
N ASP A 250 5.23 2.21 -10.84
CA ASP A 250 6.33 1.24 -10.74
C ASP A 250 7.02 1.38 -9.37
N THR A 251 7.37 2.61 -9.01
CA THR A 251 7.98 2.97 -7.72
C THR A 251 7.03 2.67 -6.56
N PHE A 252 5.73 2.97 -6.69
CA PHE A 252 4.72 2.67 -5.68
C PHE A 252 4.63 1.18 -5.37
N LEU A 253 4.54 0.32 -6.39
CA LEU A 253 4.47 -1.12 -6.18
C LEU A 253 5.75 -1.68 -5.56
N ARG A 254 6.91 -1.18 -5.95
CA ARG A 254 8.19 -1.52 -5.34
C ARG A 254 8.22 -1.08 -3.87
N GLN A 255 7.95 0.18 -3.55
CA GLN A 255 7.92 0.70 -2.18
C GLN A 255 6.93 -0.06 -1.30
N ARG A 256 5.76 -0.43 -1.84
CA ARG A 256 4.78 -1.26 -1.12
C ARG A 256 5.35 -2.64 -0.76
N MET A 257 6.09 -3.25 -1.67
CA MET A 257 6.77 -4.53 -1.42
C MET A 257 7.88 -4.37 -0.37
N GLU A 258 8.72 -3.35 -0.51
CA GLU A 258 9.83 -3.04 0.40
C GLU A 258 9.35 -2.76 1.83
N THR A 259 8.26 -1.99 2.02
CA THR A 259 7.68 -1.75 3.35
C THR A 259 7.13 -3.03 3.98
N ALA A 260 6.53 -3.90 3.17
CA ALA A 260 6.04 -5.18 3.66
C ALA A 260 7.20 -6.12 4.05
N TYR A 261 8.29 -6.11 3.28
CA TYR A 261 9.51 -6.85 3.57
C TYR A 261 10.17 -6.37 4.87
N PHE A 262 10.37 -5.06 5.01
CA PHE A 262 10.93 -4.47 6.24
C PHE A 262 10.11 -4.87 7.48
N ALA A 263 8.78 -4.73 7.43
CA ALA A 263 7.92 -5.12 8.54
C ALA A 263 8.06 -6.61 8.88
N ALA A 264 8.24 -7.49 7.89
CA ALA A 264 8.47 -8.90 8.11
C ALA A 264 9.85 -9.15 8.71
N ALA A 265 10.90 -8.48 8.25
CA ALA A 265 12.26 -8.59 8.76
C ALA A 265 12.37 -8.15 10.24
N VAL A 266 11.64 -7.11 10.64
CA VAL A 266 11.58 -6.66 12.05
C VAL A 266 10.77 -7.62 12.92
N LEU A 267 9.58 -8.07 12.45
CA LEU A 267 8.71 -8.94 13.25
C LEU A 267 9.21 -10.38 13.36
N VAL A 268 10.00 -10.84 12.39
CA VAL A 268 10.52 -12.19 12.28
C VAL A 268 12.01 -12.08 11.92
N PRO A 269 12.87 -11.71 12.88
CA PRO A 269 14.27 -11.39 12.62
C PRO A 269 15.06 -12.58 12.12
N GLU A 270 15.94 -12.32 11.18
CA GLU A 270 16.77 -13.33 10.50
C GLU A 270 17.51 -14.24 11.45
N ASP A 271 18.36 -13.69 12.34
CA ASP A 271 19.19 -14.47 13.26
C ASP A 271 18.37 -15.41 14.12
N SER A 272 17.21 -14.93 14.60
CA SER A 272 16.33 -15.71 15.48
C SER A 272 15.66 -16.87 14.73
N VAL A 273 15.28 -16.65 13.49
CA VAL A 273 14.64 -17.66 12.64
C VAL A 273 15.66 -18.67 12.15
N LEU A 274 16.87 -18.23 11.73
CA LEU A 274 17.92 -19.12 11.24
C LEU A 274 18.29 -20.20 12.26
N ALA A 275 18.45 -19.81 13.53
CA ALA A 275 18.72 -20.78 14.58
C ALA A 275 17.62 -21.88 14.70
N ARG A 276 16.34 -21.45 14.52
CA ARG A 276 15.19 -22.37 14.57
C ARG A 276 15.10 -23.25 13.33
N LEU A 277 15.28 -22.66 12.15
CA LEU A 277 15.25 -23.41 10.88
C LEU A 277 16.40 -24.41 10.79
N THR A 278 17.60 -24.06 11.28
CA THR A 278 18.73 -25.00 11.37
C THR A 278 18.36 -26.21 12.20
N ALA A 279 17.90 -25.99 13.43
CA ALA A 279 17.48 -27.07 14.31
C ALA A 279 16.29 -27.88 13.76
N ALA A 280 15.35 -27.25 13.09
CA ALA A 280 14.21 -27.92 12.45
C ALA A 280 14.66 -28.79 11.25
N LYS A 281 15.59 -28.28 10.42
CA LYS A 281 16.15 -29.00 9.28
C LYS A 281 16.91 -30.25 9.74
N GLU A 282 17.72 -30.15 10.81
CA GLU A 282 18.41 -31.29 11.38
C GLU A 282 17.43 -32.39 11.83
N ARG A 283 16.28 -32.02 12.34
CA ARG A 283 15.20 -32.94 12.73
C ARG A 283 14.27 -33.37 11.59
N HIS A 284 14.48 -32.86 10.38
CA HIS A 284 13.55 -33.04 9.25
C HIS A 284 12.11 -32.59 9.59
N ASP A 285 11.99 -31.44 10.21
CA ASP A 285 10.73 -30.98 10.81
C ASP A 285 10.49 -29.45 10.61
N ILE A 286 10.85 -28.95 9.43
CA ILE A 286 10.60 -27.55 9.07
C ILE A 286 9.08 -27.35 8.93
N ASP A 287 8.54 -26.37 9.67
CA ASP A 287 7.14 -25.99 9.62
C ASP A 287 6.97 -24.48 9.79
N VAL A 288 6.14 -23.89 8.94
CA VAL A 288 5.78 -22.46 9.00
C VAL A 288 4.97 -22.12 10.24
N GLU A 289 4.14 -23.07 10.71
CA GLU A 289 3.33 -22.87 11.91
C GLU A 289 4.20 -22.60 13.14
N ASP A 290 5.35 -23.29 13.26
CA ASP A 290 6.29 -23.06 14.37
C ASP A 290 6.86 -21.62 14.35
N VAL A 291 7.13 -21.07 13.18
CA VAL A 291 7.58 -19.67 13.02
C VAL A 291 6.46 -18.71 13.34
N LYS A 292 5.25 -18.96 12.83
CA LYS A 292 4.05 -18.16 13.09
C LYS A 292 3.77 -18.04 14.59
N GLU A 293 3.77 -19.15 15.30
CA GLU A 293 3.47 -19.20 16.75
C GLU A 293 4.58 -18.54 17.57
N LEU A 294 5.86 -18.81 17.24
CA LEU A 294 7.00 -18.26 17.96
C LEU A 294 7.02 -16.72 17.93
N PHE A 295 6.77 -16.12 16.77
CA PHE A 295 6.83 -14.66 16.61
C PHE A 295 5.46 -13.99 16.68
N TYR A 296 4.39 -14.76 16.84
CA TYR A 296 3.02 -14.26 16.88
C TYR A 296 2.68 -13.37 15.67
N VAL A 297 2.91 -13.89 14.46
CA VAL A 297 2.62 -13.24 13.17
C VAL A 297 1.54 -14.00 12.39
N SER A 298 1.09 -13.47 11.23
CA SER A 298 0.19 -14.22 10.35
C SER A 298 0.93 -15.39 9.69
N TYR A 299 0.18 -16.42 9.27
CA TYR A 299 0.77 -17.53 8.54
C TYR A 299 1.42 -17.05 7.22
N GLU A 300 0.78 -16.12 6.53
CA GLU A 300 1.34 -15.49 5.33
C GLU A 300 2.73 -14.88 5.60
N MET A 301 2.87 -14.07 6.65
CA MET A 301 4.16 -13.44 6.99
C MET A 301 5.22 -14.46 7.35
N ALA A 302 4.88 -15.47 8.16
CA ALA A 302 5.77 -16.55 8.52
C ALA A 302 6.22 -17.34 7.29
N ALA A 303 5.30 -17.64 6.37
CA ALA A 303 5.59 -18.36 5.13
C ALA A 303 6.54 -17.59 4.21
N TRP A 304 6.28 -16.30 3.99
CA TRP A 304 7.19 -15.42 3.22
C TRP A 304 8.58 -15.40 3.83
N ARG A 305 8.66 -15.19 5.13
CA ARG A 305 9.94 -15.09 5.83
C ARG A 305 10.69 -16.40 5.80
N THR A 306 9.99 -17.52 6.01
CA THR A 306 10.57 -18.86 5.91
C THR A 306 11.10 -19.13 4.50
N ALA A 307 10.33 -18.84 3.46
CA ALA A 307 10.76 -19.05 2.07
C ALA A 307 12.02 -18.24 1.73
N ASN A 308 12.03 -16.92 2.06
CA ASN A 308 13.20 -16.07 1.83
C ASN A 308 14.48 -16.63 2.47
N LEU A 309 14.39 -17.03 3.74
CA LEU A 309 15.54 -17.52 4.49
C LEU A 309 15.97 -18.93 4.09
N LEU A 310 15.04 -19.81 3.70
CA LEU A 310 15.37 -21.14 3.17
C LEU A 310 16.11 -21.03 1.84
N THR A 311 15.67 -20.18 0.95
CA THR A 311 16.36 -19.94 -0.32
C THR A 311 17.75 -19.35 -0.09
N LYS A 312 17.86 -18.30 0.74
CA LYS A 312 19.12 -17.57 0.97
C LYS A 312 20.19 -18.39 1.69
N HIS A 313 19.83 -19.10 2.76
CA HIS A 313 20.81 -19.70 3.69
C HIS A 313 20.90 -21.22 3.64
N PHE A 314 19.92 -21.89 3.04
CA PHE A 314 19.89 -23.35 3.01
C PHE A 314 19.92 -23.94 1.61
N ASP A 315 19.93 -23.07 0.58
CA ASP A 315 19.85 -23.48 -0.83
C ASP A 315 18.61 -24.38 -1.08
N ILE A 316 17.48 -23.95 -0.53
CA ILE A 316 16.18 -24.60 -0.69
C ILE A 316 15.25 -23.58 -1.39
N PRO A 317 15.23 -23.57 -2.73
CA PRO A 317 14.31 -22.72 -3.48
C PRO A 317 12.86 -23.06 -3.16
N CYS A 318 12.03 -22.05 -3.00
CA CYS A 318 10.64 -22.20 -2.60
C CYS A 318 9.70 -21.47 -3.54
N HIS A 319 8.46 -21.94 -3.63
CA HIS A 319 7.36 -21.11 -4.13
C HIS A 319 6.42 -20.76 -2.99
N LEU A 320 5.80 -19.58 -3.09
CA LEU A 320 4.79 -19.11 -2.16
C LEU A 320 3.64 -18.49 -2.93
N LEU A 321 2.42 -18.96 -2.66
CA LEU A 321 1.21 -18.56 -3.35
C LEU A 321 0.12 -18.22 -2.32
N VAL A 322 -0.48 -17.05 -2.47
CA VAL A 322 -1.69 -16.67 -1.75
C VAL A 322 -2.83 -16.62 -2.77
N SER A 323 -3.83 -17.46 -2.59
CA SER A 323 -4.93 -17.58 -3.56
C SER A 323 -6.30 -17.68 -2.88
N ASP A 324 -7.34 -17.29 -3.61
CA ASP A 324 -8.72 -17.47 -3.17
C ASP A 324 -9.23 -18.91 -3.42
N GLU A 325 -10.47 -19.19 -3.03
CA GLU A 325 -11.16 -20.48 -3.22
C GLU A 325 -11.26 -20.87 -4.70
N LEU A 326 -11.28 -19.91 -5.63
CA LEU A 326 -11.32 -20.15 -7.06
C LEU A 326 -9.94 -20.44 -7.64
N GLY A 327 -8.90 -20.28 -6.82
CA GLY A 327 -7.50 -20.45 -7.19
C GLY A 327 -6.91 -19.23 -7.88
N VAL A 328 -7.57 -18.06 -7.80
CA VAL A 328 -6.98 -16.81 -8.31
C VAL A 328 -5.88 -16.36 -7.37
N VAL A 329 -4.67 -16.23 -7.89
CA VAL A 329 -3.51 -15.79 -7.12
C VAL A 329 -3.62 -14.30 -6.83
N VAL A 330 -3.60 -13.95 -5.55
CA VAL A 330 -3.60 -12.57 -5.07
C VAL A 330 -2.17 -12.07 -4.88
N LYS A 331 -1.25 -12.98 -4.52
CA LYS A 331 0.14 -12.70 -4.27
C LYS A 331 0.96 -13.96 -4.50
N GLY A 332 2.09 -13.87 -5.19
CA GLY A 332 2.89 -15.04 -5.51
C GLY A 332 4.38 -14.74 -5.62
N TYR A 333 5.18 -15.78 -5.39
CA TYR A 333 6.60 -15.84 -5.65
C TYR A 333 6.96 -17.31 -5.95
N ALA A 334 7.79 -17.55 -6.94
CA ALA A 334 8.17 -18.91 -7.29
C ALA A 334 9.57 -18.95 -7.91
N ASP A 335 10.50 -19.56 -7.21
CA ASP A 335 11.93 -19.66 -7.55
C ASP A 335 12.42 -21.11 -7.66
N ASP A 336 11.55 -22.08 -7.46
CA ASP A 336 11.86 -23.51 -7.47
C ASP A 336 11.48 -24.22 -8.78
N GLY A 337 11.17 -23.43 -9.82
CA GLY A 337 10.78 -23.98 -11.13
C GLY A 337 9.37 -24.53 -11.21
N VAL A 338 8.53 -24.26 -10.20
CA VAL A 338 7.14 -24.73 -10.20
C VAL A 338 6.35 -24.17 -11.42
N PRO A 339 5.64 -25.03 -12.17
CA PRO A 339 4.95 -24.64 -13.39
C PRO A 339 3.61 -23.94 -13.12
N VAL A 340 3.64 -22.83 -12.36
CA VAL A 340 2.45 -22.00 -12.14
C VAL A 340 2.16 -21.14 -13.36
N PRO A 341 0.88 -20.88 -13.68
CA PRO A 341 0.52 -19.98 -14.76
C PRO A 341 1.11 -18.59 -14.54
N ARG A 342 1.65 -17.99 -15.61
CA ARG A 342 2.20 -16.63 -15.62
C ARG A 342 1.55 -15.82 -16.74
N ASP A 343 1.44 -14.52 -16.56
CA ASP A 343 1.02 -13.60 -17.62
C ASP A 343 2.17 -13.28 -18.59
N GLY A 344 1.89 -12.44 -19.59
CA GLY A 344 2.89 -12.05 -20.60
C GLY A 344 4.08 -11.25 -20.05
N TYR A 345 4.03 -10.78 -18.82
CA TYR A 345 5.08 -10.04 -18.11
C TYR A 345 5.77 -10.89 -17.03
N GLY A 346 5.43 -12.17 -16.92
CA GLY A 346 5.98 -13.10 -15.95
C GLY A 346 5.27 -13.05 -14.57
N GLY A 347 4.26 -12.21 -14.39
CA GLY A 347 3.47 -12.11 -13.17
C GLY A 347 2.64 -13.36 -12.89
N ILE A 348 2.58 -13.76 -11.64
CA ILE A 348 1.78 -14.90 -11.16
C ILE A 348 0.41 -14.42 -10.66
N GLU A 349 0.33 -13.20 -10.18
CA GLU A 349 -0.89 -12.59 -9.66
C GLU A 349 -1.97 -12.54 -10.73
N THR A 350 -3.21 -12.64 -10.30
CA THR A 350 -4.42 -12.76 -11.14
C THR A 350 -4.52 -14.02 -11.98
N GLN A 351 -3.45 -14.84 -12.04
CA GLN A 351 -3.51 -16.13 -12.71
C GLN A 351 -4.27 -17.15 -11.86
N ARG A 352 -4.86 -18.13 -12.54
CA ARG A 352 -5.68 -19.14 -11.88
C ARG A 352 -4.96 -20.48 -11.78
N LEU A 353 -4.75 -20.93 -10.56
CA LEU A 353 -4.12 -22.21 -10.24
C LEU A 353 -4.99 -23.41 -10.64
N CYS A 354 -4.35 -24.49 -10.97
CA CYS A 354 -5.00 -25.78 -11.25
C CYS A 354 -5.81 -26.30 -10.06
N ARG A 355 -6.93 -26.96 -10.33
CA ARG A 355 -7.78 -27.60 -9.29
C ARG A 355 -7.07 -28.68 -8.51
N ARG A 356 -5.97 -29.24 -9.05
CA ARG A 356 -5.20 -30.33 -8.44
C ARG A 356 -4.16 -29.86 -7.44
N TRP A 357 -3.87 -28.56 -7.39
CA TRP A 357 -2.89 -28.00 -6.46
C TRP A 357 -3.42 -27.90 -5.04
N GLY A 358 -2.53 -28.11 -4.04
CA GLY A 358 -2.83 -28.00 -2.62
C GLY A 358 -3.52 -26.70 -2.24
N ALA A 359 -3.13 -25.58 -2.89
CA ALA A 359 -3.75 -24.26 -2.75
C ALA A 359 -5.28 -24.25 -2.98
N ARG A 360 -5.81 -25.19 -3.77
CA ARG A 360 -7.25 -25.31 -4.02
C ARG A 360 -7.88 -26.50 -3.29
N ARG A 361 -7.12 -27.62 -3.17
CA ARG A 361 -7.62 -28.83 -2.50
C ARG A 361 -7.87 -28.61 -1.01
N THR A 362 -7.13 -27.70 -0.38
CA THR A 362 -7.32 -27.33 1.02
C THR A 362 -8.73 -26.86 1.34
N PHE A 363 -9.41 -26.17 0.42
CA PHE A 363 -10.79 -25.71 0.62
C PHE A 363 -11.84 -26.84 0.56
N GLU A 364 -11.48 -27.97 -0.03
CA GLU A 364 -12.30 -29.17 -0.11
C GLU A 364 -12.03 -30.14 1.04
N SER A 365 -10.97 -29.90 1.84
CA SER A 365 -10.62 -30.72 2.98
C SER A 365 -11.63 -30.57 4.12
N GLU A 366 -11.93 -31.67 4.84
CA GLU A 366 -12.73 -31.63 6.05
C GLU A 366 -12.03 -30.87 7.18
N GLU A 367 -10.69 -30.93 7.21
CA GLU A 367 -9.85 -30.20 8.16
C GLU A 367 -9.45 -28.80 7.66
N ARG A 368 -10.43 -27.92 7.50
CA ARG A 368 -10.20 -26.54 6.97
C ARG A 368 -9.30 -25.65 7.84
N PHE A 369 -9.14 -25.99 9.11
CA PHE A 369 -8.38 -25.18 10.07
C PHE A 369 -6.97 -25.72 10.33
N GLY A 370 -6.66 -26.91 9.82
CA GLY A 370 -5.35 -27.51 9.85
C GLY A 370 -4.49 -27.14 8.65
N THR A 371 -3.24 -27.56 8.69
CA THR A 371 -2.33 -27.41 7.56
C THR A 371 -2.52 -28.58 6.59
N HIS A 372 -2.81 -28.29 5.33
CA HIS A 372 -2.94 -29.31 4.28
C HIS A 372 -1.59 -29.56 3.62
N HIS A 373 -1.12 -30.80 3.67
CA HIS A 373 0.12 -31.25 3.01
C HIS A 373 -0.21 -32.08 1.79
N GLN A 374 0.47 -31.82 0.66
CA GLN A 374 0.19 -32.51 -0.60
C GLN A 374 1.43 -32.60 -1.48
N TYR A 375 1.58 -33.71 -2.19
CA TYR A 375 2.43 -33.83 -3.35
C TYR A 375 1.65 -33.58 -4.64
N THR A 376 2.22 -32.80 -5.55
CA THR A 376 1.64 -32.56 -6.88
C THR A 376 2.66 -32.95 -7.94
N ASP A 377 2.32 -33.97 -8.72
CA ASP A 377 3.12 -34.39 -9.89
C ASP A 377 2.78 -33.49 -11.08
N THR A 378 3.80 -32.97 -11.72
CA THR A 378 3.69 -32.12 -12.92
C THR A 378 4.64 -32.61 -14.00
N PRO A 379 4.52 -32.16 -15.26
CA PRO A 379 5.48 -32.48 -16.31
C PRO A 379 6.93 -32.10 -15.97
N GLU A 380 7.13 -31.03 -15.20
CA GLU A 380 8.44 -30.50 -14.79
C GLU A 380 9.00 -31.14 -13.53
N GLY A 381 8.20 -31.89 -12.79
CA GLY A 381 8.62 -32.57 -11.57
C GLY A 381 7.52 -32.67 -10.52
N THR A 382 7.89 -33.22 -9.37
CA THR A 382 7.00 -33.35 -8.21
C THR A 382 7.28 -32.24 -7.21
N TYR A 383 6.25 -31.58 -6.72
CA TYR A 383 6.33 -30.53 -5.72
C TYR A 383 5.60 -30.91 -4.44
N PHE A 384 6.22 -30.64 -3.32
CA PHE A 384 5.60 -30.76 -1.99
C PHE A 384 5.11 -29.39 -1.55
N CYS A 385 3.84 -29.31 -1.16
CA CYS A 385 3.21 -28.09 -0.73
C CYS A 385 2.57 -28.23 0.65
N THR A 386 2.73 -27.21 1.46
CA THR A 386 2.06 -27.01 2.73
C THR A 386 1.13 -25.80 2.61
N THR A 387 -0.16 -26.00 2.85
CA THR A 387 -1.18 -24.96 2.64
C THR A 387 -2.01 -24.74 3.89
N HIS A 388 -2.21 -23.47 4.27
CA HIS A 388 -3.06 -23.06 5.37
C HIS A 388 -4.11 -22.06 4.91
N VAL A 389 -5.37 -22.21 5.34
CA VAL A 389 -6.45 -21.28 5.06
C VAL A 389 -6.53 -20.24 6.17
N GLU A 390 -6.28 -18.97 5.88
CA GLU A 390 -6.43 -17.89 6.85
C GLU A 390 -7.90 -17.61 7.14
N ALA A 391 -8.32 -17.87 8.38
CA ALA A 391 -9.67 -17.60 8.85
C ALA A 391 -9.94 -16.09 9.00
N GLY A 392 -11.21 -15.69 8.86
CA GLY A 392 -11.67 -14.32 9.16
C GLY A 392 -11.48 -13.31 8.02
N ARG A 393 -11.12 -13.76 6.82
CA ARG A 393 -11.13 -12.94 5.60
C ARG A 393 -12.31 -13.32 4.69
N THR A 394 -12.83 -12.37 3.96
CA THR A 394 -13.84 -12.58 2.92
C THR A 394 -13.37 -11.90 1.63
N PRO A 395 -13.03 -12.64 0.57
CA PRO A 395 -12.99 -14.12 0.48
C PRO A 395 -11.90 -14.75 1.36
N SER A 396 -12.08 -16.02 1.70
CA SER A 396 -11.05 -16.82 2.38
C SER A 396 -9.83 -16.97 1.49
N LEU A 397 -8.64 -16.86 2.06
CA LEU A 397 -7.38 -16.99 1.34
C LEU A 397 -6.59 -18.20 1.84
N ALA A 398 -6.06 -18.98 0.90
CA ALA A 398 -5.10 -20.04 1.17
C ALA A 398 -3.68 -19.51 0.97
N VAL A 399 -2.81 -19.75 1.92
CA VAL A 399 -1.38 -19.48 1.85
C VAL A 399 -0.65 -20.80 1.68
N THR A 400 0.04 -20.97 0.57
CA THR A 400 0.78 -22.17 0.21
C THR A 400 2.27 -21.86 0.13
N ILE A 401 3.09 -22.58 0.88
CA ILE A 401 4.53 -22.68 0.65
C ILE A 401 4.84 -24.05 0.08
N GLY A 402 5.74 -24.14 -0.88
CA GLY A 402 6.14 -25.41 -1.44
C GLY A 402 7.57 -25.42 -1.94
N VAL A 403 8.04 -26.62 -2.22
CA VAL A 403 9.41 -26.91 -2.67
C VAL A 403 9.40 -28.03 -3.69
N HIS A 404 10.45 -28.12 -4.50
CA HIS A 404 10.69 -29.30 -5.32
C HIS A 404 10.88 -30.55 -4.45
N PHE A 405 10.52 -31.73 -4.95
CA PHE A 405 10.54 -33.01 -4.22
C PHE A 405 11.88 -33.30 -3.52
N ASP A 406 13.01 -32.94 -4.10
CA ASP A 406 14.34 -33.16 -3.55
C ASP A 406 14.53 -32.53 -2.16
N HIS A 407 13.80 -31.44 -1.89
CA HIS A 407 13.83 -30.72 -0.63
C HIS A 407 12.71 -31.11 0.35
N ALA A 408 11.68 -31.85 -0.12
CA ALA A 408 10.53 -32.22 0.70
C ALA A 408 10.94 -32.95 2.02
N ARG A 409 12.05 -33.71 1.98
CA ARG A 409 12.59 -34.47 3.13
C ARG A 409 12.82 -33.62 4.39
N TRP A 410 12.97 -32.32 4.26
CA TRP A 410 13.26 -31.44 5.38
C TRP A 410 11.99 -30.92 6.09
N PHE A 411 10.82 -31.13 5.48
CA PHE A 411 9.58 -30.55 5.96
C PHE A 411 8.73 -31.50 6.77
N ARG A 412 7.98 -30.92 7.75
CA ARG A 412 6.89 -31.60 8.45
C ARG A 412 5.81 -31.98 7.44
N GLY A 413 5.10 -33.08 7.67
CA GLY A 413 4.03 -33.52 6.78
C GLY A 413 4.48 -34.20 5.47
N ARG A 414 5.78 -34.38 5.24
CA ARG A 414 6.33 -35.09 4.07
C ARG A 414 5.80 -36.51 3.85
N ASP A 415 5.30 -37.14 4.92
CA ASP A 415 4.75 -38.51 4.87
C ASP A 415 3.27 -38.51 4.48
N THR A 416 2.72 -37.36 4.04
CA THR A 416 1.35 -37.27 3.58
C THR A 416 1.05 -38.20 2.41
N ARG A 417 -0.16 -38.78 2.44
CA ARG A 417 -0.68 -39.61 1.32
C ARG A 417 -1.42 -38.82 0.27
N ASN A 418 -1.65 -37.49 0.52
CA ASN A 418 -2.32 -36.63 -0.44
C ASN A 418 -1.39 -36.42 -1.62
N ARG A 419 -1.79 -36.92 -2.79
CA ARG A 419 -1.03 -36.81 -4.02
C ARG A 419 -1.97 -36.60 -5.20
N GLU A 420 -1.67 -35.62 -6.00
CA GLU A 420 -2.45 -35.24 -7.19
C GLU A 420 -1.52 -35.09 -8.40
N THR A 421 -2.11 -35.21 -9.59
CA THR A 421 -1.39 -34.98 -10.85
C THR A 421 -1.95 -33.75 -11.56
N SER A 422 -1.10 -32.82 -11.93
CA SER A 422 -1.42 -31.59 -12.67
C SER A 422 -0.71 -31.57 -14.00
N THR A 423 -1.37 -31.11 -15.05
CA THR A 423 -0.77 -30.85 -16.36
C THR A 423 -0.51 -29.36 -16.58
N CYS A 424 -0.49 -28.58 -15.48
CA CYS A 424 -0.16 -27.14 -15.59
C CYS A 424 1.22 -26.96 -16.27
N PRO A 425 1.36 -25.89 -17.05
CA PRO A 425 0.42 -24.78 -17.25
C PRO A 425 -0.66 -24.98 -18.32
N ASP A 426 -0.92 -26.22 -18.79
CA ASP A 426 -1.94 -26.49 -19.79
C ASP A 426 -3.32 -26.01 -19.37
N PRO A 427 -3.88 -24.96 -20.01
CA PRO A 427 -5.18 -24.40 -19.63
C PRO A 427 -6.36 -25.33 -19.93
N SER A 428 -6.19 -26.34 -20.74
CA SER A 428 -7.27 -27.30 -21.07
C SER A 428 -7.60 -28.21 -19.89
N CYS A 429 -6.64 -28.49 -19.02
CA CYS A 429 -6.75 -29.40 -17.89
C CYS A 429 -7.90 -29.03 -16.91
N CYS A 430 -8.10 -27.74 -16.63
CA CYS A 430 -9.08 -27.29 -15.63
C CYS A 430 -10.26 -26.51 -16.19
N ARG A 431 -10.16 -26.03 -17.44
CA ARG A 431 -11.17 -25.16 -18.06
C ARG A 431 -12.21 -25.96 -18.83
N ASN A 432 -11.81 -27.09 -19.39
CA ASN A 432 -12.69 -27.94 -20.17
C ASN A 432 -13.16 -29.12 -19.32
N PRO A 433 -14.45 -29.47 -19.35
CA PRO A 433 -14.94 -30.69 -18.75
C PRO A 433 -14.37 -31.91 -19.51
N ALA A 434 -14.29 -33.05 -18.82
CA ALA A 434 -13.96 -34.30 -19.50
C ALA A 434 -14.93 -34.52 -20.69
N PRO A 435 -14.43 -35.00 -21.86
CA PRO A 435 -15.26 -35.14 -23.05
C PRO A 435 -16.58 -35.90 -22.80
N SER A 436 -16.52 -36.98 -22.04
CA SER A 436 -17.71 -37.76 -21.64
C SER A 436 -18.74 -37.02 -20.80
N LEU A 437 -18.30 -36.06 -19.96
CA LEU A 437 -19.20 -35.21 -19.19
C LEU A 437 -19.75 -34.08 -20.05
N ALA A 438 -18.95 -33.50 -20.91
CA ALA A 438 -19.37 -32.46 -21.86
C ALA A 438 -20.45 -33.02 -22.81
N GLU A 439 -20.22 -34.18 -23.39
CA GLU A 439 -21.16 -34.88 -24.29
C GLU A 439 -22.50 -35.16 -23.58
N ARG A 440 -22.43 -35.61 -22.34
CA ARG A 440 -23.66 -35.99 -21.58
C ARG A 440 -24.46 -34.78 -21.10
N TRP A 441 -23.81 -33.67 -20.70
CA TRP A 441 -24.47 -32.68 -19.90
C TRP A 441 -24.46 -31.25 -20.47
N SER A 442 -23.64 -30.92 -21.49
CA SER A 442 -23.47 -29.55 -21.97
C SER A 442 -24.75 -28.89 -22.48
N GLN A 443 -25.72 -29.69 -22.96
CA GLN A 443 -26.97 -29.17 -23.48
C GLN A 443 -28.14 -29.24 -22.45
N SER A 444 -27.95 -29.91 -21.32
CA SER A 444 -29.02 -30.18 -20.35
C SER A 444 -28.82 -29.54 -19.00
N VAL A 445 -27.64 -28.96 -18.73
CA VAL A 445 -27.35 -28.30 -17.45
C VAL A 445 -27.24 -26.79 -17.65
N ILE A 446 -28.11 -26.05 -16.97
CA ILE A 446 -28.11 -24.59 -16.93
C ILE A 446 -27.74 -24.16 -15.51
N VAL A 447 -26.64 -23.42 -15.39
CA VAL A 447 -26.18 -22.81 -14.12
C VAL A 447 -26.98 -21.55 -13.87
N SER A 448 -27.43 -21.30 -12.64
CA SER A 448 -28.19 -20.10 -12.29
C SER A 448 -27.41 -18.82 -12.60
N ALA A 449 -28.12 -17.78 -13.03
CA ALA A 449 -27.52 -16.47 -13.31
C ALA A 449 -26.72 -15.89 -12.13
N ARG A 450 -27.10 -16.25 -10.88
CA ARG A 450 -26.38 -15.87 -9.67
C ARG A 450 -24.95 -16.44 -9.61
N SER A 451 -24.73 -17.61 -10.17
CA SER A 451 -23.38 -18.21 -10.29
C SER A 451 -22.52 -17.49 -11.35
N GLN A 452 -23.16 -16.92 -12.37
CA GLN A 452 -22.51 -16.15 -13.42
C GLN A 452 -22.25 -14.68 -13.01
N SER A 453 -22.99 -14.14 -12.02
CA SER A 453 -22.76 -12.78 -11.51
C SER A 453 -21.38 -12.60 -10.85
N ARG A 454 -20.70 -13.70 -10.52
CA ARG A 454 -19.28 -13.69 -10.13
C ARG A 454 -18.35 -13.21 -11.26
N ILE A 455 -18.79 -13.19 -12.52
CA ILE A 455 -18.05 -12.60 -13.64
C ILE A 455 -17.86 -11.09 -13.43
N LEU A 456 -18.85 -10.41 -12.85
CA LEU A 456 -18.73 -9.00 -12.48
C LEU A 456 -17.78 -8.78 -11.29
N GLY A 457 -17.60 -9.77 -10.42
CA GLY A 457 -16.57 -9.78 -9.38
C GLY A 457 -15.15 -10.04 -9.89
N LEU A 458 -15.00 -10.38 -11.18
CA LEU A 458 -13.69 -10.44 -11.87
C LEU A 458 -13.33 -9.09 -12.54
N MET A 459 -14.27 -8.16 -12.61
CA MET A 459 -13.90 -6.76 -12.76
C MET A 459 -13.17 -6.41 -11.47
N ALA A 460 -11.88 -6.11 -11.59
CA ALA A 460 -11.08 -5.74 -10.45
C ALA A 460 -11.89 -4.76 -9.62
N PRO A 461 -12.16 -5.03 -8.32
CA PRO A 461 -12.65 -3.98 -7.45
C PRO A 461 -11.67 -2.84 -7.61
N ASP A 462 -12.19 -1.64 -7.63
CA ASP A 462 -11.37 -0.42 -7.61
C ASP A 462 -10.13 -0.71 -6.74
N PRO A 463 -8.92 -0.74 -7.30
CA PRO A 463 -7.78 -1.41 -6.66
C PRO A 463 -7.39 -0.82 -5.31
N TYR A 464 -7.99 0.31 -4.97
CA TYR A 464 -7.76 0.98 -3.69
C TYR A 464 -9.10 1.41 -3.09
N PRO A 465 -9.42 0.98 -1.85
CA PRO A 465 -10.33 1.76 -1.05
C PRO A 465 -9.71 3.15 -0.98
N GLU A 466 -10.43 4.13 -1.46
CA GLU A 466 -10.00 5.52 -1.42
C GLU A 466 -9.58 5.87 0.00
N LEU A 467 -8.36 6.40 0.11
CA LEU A 467 -7.98 7.10 1.31
C LEU A 467 -8.83 8.37 1.36
N ASP A 468 -9.76 8.44 2.29
CA ASP A 468 -10.47 9.68 2.57
C ASP A 468 -9.49 10.66 3.24
N MET A 469 -8.69 11.34 2.39
CA MET A 469 -7.69 12.30 2.85
C MET A 469 -8.28 13.43 3.68
N PRO A 470 -9.48 13.96 3.39
CA PRO A 470 -10.19 14.87 4.28
C PRO A 470 -10.34 14.33 5.71
N GLU A 471 -10.74 13.07 5.88
CA GLU A 471 -10.86 12.45 7.19
C GLU A 471 -9.50 12.27 7.85
N VAL A 472 -8.49 11.79 7.13
CA VAL A 472 -7.10 11.65 7.62
C VAL A 472 -6.55 12.99 8.12
N LEU A 473 -6.64 14.04 7.28
CA LEU A 473 -6.12 15.36 7.64
C LEU A 473 -6.89 16.01 8.79
N SER A 474 -8.19 15.77 8.90
CA SER A 474 -9.01 16.26 10.01
C SER A 474 -8.57 15.65 11.35
N VAL A 475 -8.29 14.34 11.37
CA VAL A 475 -7.80 13.64 12.56
C VAL A 475 -6.42 14.17 12.96
N VAL A 476 -5.49 14.27 12.00
CA VAL A 476 -4.14 14.81 12.28
C VAL A 476 -4.21 16.25 12.81
N ASP A 477 -5.02 17.14 12.19
CA ASP A 477 -5.18 18.53 12.66
C ASP A 477 -5.77 18.64 14.07
N THR A 478 -6.66 17.71 14.43
CA THR A 478 -7.26 17.65 15.78
C THR A 478 -6.21 17.27 16.82
N HIS A 479 -5.40 16.25 16.55
CA HIS A 479 -4.42 15.74 17.50
C HIS A 479 -3.06 16.47 17.47
N ALA A 480 -2.74 17.19 16.39
CA ALA A 480 -1.54 18.02 16.32
C ALA A 480 -1.60 19.25 17.24
N ARG A 481 -2.81 19.70 17.60
CA ARG A 481 -3.03 20.85 18.47
C ARG A 481 -3.04 20.53 19.98
N THR A 482 -3.07 19.26 20.32
CA THR A 482 -2.94 18.74 21.68
C THR A 482 -1.52 18.31 21.97
#